data_f93ecd6cfeb5d3c37849a089ee4da9cf
#
_entry.id   f93ecd6cfeb5d3c37849a089ee4da9cf
#
_cell.length_a   1.000
_cell.length_b   1.000
_cell.length_c   1.000
_cell.angle_alpha   90.00
_cell.angle_beta   90.00
_cell.angle_gamma   90.00
#
_symmetry.space_group_name_H-M   'P 1'
#
loop_
_entity.id
_entity.type
_entity.pdbx_description
1 polymer ?
#
loop_
_entity_poly.entity_id
_entity_poly.type
_entity_poly.pdbx_seq_one_letter_code
_entity_poly.pdbx_strand_id
1 'polypeptide(L)'
;MTPHHHIVAVLVAGTLSLFSASAAHAQASIDQSKALAGSVTPGDTPGFPVTLSVPGSYKLTGNLTVPAGQSGINIEVSGVTLDLNGFNIVGPNTCSRDATSYVVTCTDANSYYRGVQAGNYRSATLRNGRISGFSIGVQMGSGSLIENLLVENNYFGVSGISVGGARTLIRNVRSQLNGLAGFYLRDALVQGSTAGDNGDAGFFGTNSVILDSAASGNHGRGIEGVSVAVGRSVSQDNKGGNILQSISLGGNLNGNVPY
;
A
#
# COMPACT_ATOMS: atom_id res chain seq x y z
N MET A 1 -84.71 10.54 33.72
CA MET A 1 -83.29 10.69 34.09
C MET A 1 -82.55 9.55 33.44
N THR A 2 -81.88 9.80 32.33
CA THR A 2 -81.05 8.85 31.58
C THR A 2 -79.59 9.22 31.75
N PRO A 3 -78.72 8.32 32.18
CA PRO A 3 -77.30 8.59 32.29
C PRO A 3 -76.57 8.51 30.93
N HIS A 4 -75.86 9.50 30.57
CA HIS A 4 -74.97 9.52 29.39
C HIS A 4 -73.67 8.84 29.74
N HIS A 5 -73.33 7.76 29.05
CA HIS A 5 -72.03 7.14 29.09
C HIS A 5 -71.10 7.81 28.07
N HIS A 6 -70.02 8.47 28.53
CA HIS A 6 -68.95 8.98 27.71
C HIS A 6 -67.94 7.86 27.45
N ILE A 7 -67.81 7.43 26.20
CA ILE A 7 -66.75 6.54 25.75
C ILE A 7 -65.53 7.40 25.42
N VAL A 8 -64.45 7.26 26.20
CA VAL A 8 -63.14 7.85 25.89
C VAL A 8 -62.37 6.87 25.01
N ALA A 9 -62.21 7.23 23.73
CA ALA A 9 -61.35 6.49 22.81
C ALA A 9 -59.88 6.90 23.05
N VAL A 10 -59.07 5.99 23.56
CA VAL A 10 -57.60 6.17 23.68
C VAL A 10 -56.95 5.82 22.34
N LEU A 11 -56.46 6.80 21.60
CA LEU A 11 -55.62 6.59 20.41
C LEU A 11 -54.22 6.22 20.88
N VAL A 12 -53.81 4.99 20.71
CA VAL A 12 -52.41 4.56 20.85
C VAL A 12 -51.69 4.86 19.53
N ALA A 13 -50.95 5.95 19.48
CA ALA A 13 -50.07 6.26 18.37
C ALA A 13 -48.79 5.37 18.47
N GLY A 14 -48.77 4.29 17.71
CA GLY A 14 -47.59 3.43 17.57
C GLY A 14 -46.51 4.16 16.75
N THR A 15 -45.43 4.55 17.40
CA THR A 15 -44.24 5.05 16.70
C THR A 15 -43.54 3.89 15.99
N LEU A 16 -43.65 3.85 14.67
CA LEU A 16 -42.93 2.91 13.82
C LEU A 16 -41.48 3.38 13.75
N SER A 17 -40.60 2.79 14.57
CA SER A 17 -39.16 3.03 14.50
C SER A 17 -38.64 2.38 13.23
N LEU A 18 -38.35 3.18 12.20
CA LEU A 18 -37.59 2.77 11.02
C LEU A 18 -36.15 2.48 11.45
N PHE A 19 -35.86 1.22 11.75
CA PHE A 19 -34.47 0.76 11.82
C PHE A 19 -33.89 0.83 10.42
N SER A 20 -33.08 1.87 10.17
CA SER A 20 -32.19 1.90 9.01
C SER A 20 -31.18 0.77 9.18
N ALA A 21 -31.45 -0.38 8.59
CA ALA A 21 -30.47 -1.44 8.46
C ALA A 21 -29.30 -0.87 7.63
N SER A 22 -28.20 -0.54 8.30
CA SER A 22 -26.94 -0.30 7.62
C SER A 22 -26.63 -1.55 6.84
N ALA A 23 -26.75 -1.51 5.51
CA ALA A 23 -26.33 -2.62 4.67
C ALA A 23 -24.83 -2.82 4.93
N ALA A 24 -24.49 -3.84 5.69
CA ALA A 24 -23.12 -4.30 5.78
C ALA A 24 -22.74 -4.69 4.34
N HIS A 25 -21.96 -3.85 3.67
CA HIS A 25 -21.44 -4.21 2.36
C HIS A 25 -20.61 -5.48 2.52
N ALA A 26 -21.13 -6.58 2.01
CA ALA A 26 -20.41 -7.84 1.99
C ALA A 26 -19.06 -7.60 1.29
N GLN A 27 -17.99 -8.10 1.91
CA GLN A 27 -16.65 -7.99 1.35
C GLN A 27 -16.59 -8.68 -0.02
N ALA A 28 -16.35 -7.92 -1.08
CA ALA A 28 -16.27 -8.50 -2.42
C ALA A 28 -14.97 -9.30 -2.58
N SER A 29 -15.10 -10.52 -3.09
CA SER A 29 -13.96 -11.40 -3.34
C SER A 29 -13.39 -11.18 -4.74
N ILE A 30 -12.06 -11.27 -4.85
CA ILE A 30 -11.30 -11.17 -6.10
C ILE A 30 -10.40 -12.39 -6.19
N ASP A 31 -10.45 -13.10 -7.31
CA ASP A 31 -9.53 -14.15 -7.69
C ASP A 31 -9.20 -14.05 -9.19
N GLN A 32 -8.34 -14.92 -9.69
CA GLN A 32 -7.91 -14.91 -11.08
C GLN A 32 -9.10 -15.05 -12.05
N SER A 33 -10.08 -15.89 -11.73
CA SER A 33 -11.22 -16.11 -12.62
C SER A 33 -12.11 -14.89 -12.71
N LYS A 34 -12.36 -14.22 -11.60
CA LYS A 34 -13.09 -12.96 -11.55
C LYS A 34 -12.35 -11.82 -12.25
N ALA A 35 -11.03 -11.72 -12.06
CA ALA A 35 -10.22 -10.74 -12.78
C ALA A 35 -10.34 -10.93 -14.30
N LEU A 36 -10.28 -12.18 -14.78
CA LEU A 36 -10.42 -12.47 -16.19
C LEU A 36 -11.85 -12.28 -16.74
N ALA A 37 -12.86 -12.47 -15.90
CA ALA A 37 -14.26 -12.26 -16.28
C ALA A 37 -14.67 -10.77 -16.23
N GLY A 38 -14.00 -9.95 -15.42
CA GLY A 38 -14.38 -8.56 -15.15
C GLY A 38 -15.59 -8.44 -14.25
N SER A 39 -16.12 -7.22 -14.16
CA SER A 39 -17.34 -6.91 -13.38
C SER A 39 -17.18 -7.11 -11.86
N VAL A 40 -15.98 -6.95 -11.33
CA VAL A 40 -15.73 -6.87 -9.87
C VAL A 40 -16.44 -5.66 -9.29
N THR A 41 -16.39 -4.54 -10.02
CA THR A 41 -17.17 -3.32 -9.77
C THR A 41 -17.74 -2.78 -11.09
N PRO A 42 -18.74 -1.87 -11.07
CA PRO A 42 -19.20 -1.21 -12.27
C PRO A 42 -18.04 -0.56 -13.04
N GLY A 43 -17.96 -0.86 -14.34
CA GLY A 43 -16.89 -0.37 -15.22
C GLY A 43 -15.61 -1.21 -15.24
N ASP A 44 -15.50 -2.22 -14.39
CA ASP A 44 -14.41 -3.20 -14.47
C ASP A 44 -14.59 -4.09 -15.71
N THR A 45 -13.56 -4.09 -16.57
CA THR A 45 -13.56 -4.85 -17.84
C THR A 45 -12.86 -6.20 -17.66
N PRO A 46 -13.17 -7.20 -18.50
CA PRO A 46 -12.46 -8.48 -18.46
C PRO A 46 -10.94 -8.33 -18.58
N GLY A 47 -10.20 -9.02 -17.71
CA GLY A 47 -8.75 -8.99 -17.67
C GLY A 47 -8.16 -8.06 -16.64
N PHE A 48 -6.99 -7.52 -16.91
CA PHE A 48 -6.28 -6.62 -16.02
C PHE A 48 -6.16 -5.22 -16.64
N PRO A 49 -6.10 -4.16 -15.80
CA PRO A 49 -6.19 -4.20 -14.34
C PRO A 49 -7.62 -4.47 -13.84
N VAL A 50 -7.74 -5.15 -12.70
CA VAL A 50 -9.01 -5.15 -11.97
C VAL A 50 -9.28 -3.73 -11.46
N THR A 51 -10.42 -3.17 -11.83
CA THR A 51 -10.80 -1.79 -11.47
C THR A 51 -11.78 -1.76 -10.30
N LEU A 52 -11.43 -1.05 -9.23
CA LEU A 52 -12.29 -0.84 -8.07
C LEU A 52 -12.85 0.58 -8.10
N SER A 53 -14.08 0.74 -8.59
CA SER A 53 -14.77 2.02 -8.78
C SER A 53 -15.82 2.32 -7.71
N VAL A 54 -16.02 1.41 -6.74
CA VAL A 54 -17.01 1.58 -5.64
C VAL A 54 -16.28 1.53 -4.30
N PRO A 55 -16.56 2.46 -3.36
CA PRO A 55 -16.02 2.38 -2.00
C PRO A 55 -16.45 1.08 -1.31
N GLY A 56 -15.58 0.51 -0.48
CA GLY A 56 -15.92 -0.70 0.25
C GLY A 56 -14.73 -1.61 0.54
N SER A 57 -15.03 -2.82 0.96
CA SER A 57 -14.03 -3.82 1.32
C SER A 57 -13.93 -4.91 0.27
N TYR A 58 -12.71 -5.15 -0.18
CA TYR A 58 -12.36 -6.15 -1.18
C TYR A 58 -11.32 -7.11 -0.60
N LYS A 59 -11.38 -8.37 -0.99
CA LYS A 59 -10.49 -9.40 -0.46
C LYS A 59 -10.04 -10.33 -1.58
N LEU A 60 -8.75 -10.62 -1.64
CA LEU A 60 -8.28 -11.71 -2.49
C LEU A 60 -8.70 -13.07 -1.90
N THR A 61 -9.12 -13.97 -2.77
CA THR A 61 -9.41 -15.37 -2.46
C THR A 61 -8.52 -16.34 -3.26
N GLY A 62 -7.55 -15.80 -4.00
CA GLY A 62 -6.55 -16.52 -4.76
C GLY A 62 -5.44 -15.57 -5.24
N ASN A 63 -4.33 -16.14 -5.69
CA ASN A 63 -3.26 -15.36 -6.31
C ASN A 63 -3.73 -14.76 -7.64
N LEU A 64 -3.19 -13.58 -7.96
CA LEU A 64 -3.37 -12.95 -9.26
C LEU A 64 -2.05 -13.00 -10.04
N THR A 65 -2.08 -13.58 -11.22
CA THR A 65 -0.98 -13.55 -12.20
C THR A 65 -1.34 -12.57 -13.30
N VAL A 66 -0.60 -11.49 -13.34
CA VAL A 66 -0.86 -10.35 -14.25
C VAL A 66 0.02 -10.49 -15.48
N PRO A 67 -0.56 -10.44 -16.69
CA PRO A 67 0.20 -10.51 -17.93
C PRO A 67 1.17 -9.34 -18.12
N ALA A 68 2.17 -9.51 -18.96
CA ALA A 68 3.07 -8.44 -19.36
C ALA A 68 2.28 -7.27 -19.98
N GLY A 69 2.70 -6.06 -19.66
CA GLY A 69 2.07 -4.87 -20.18
C GLY A 69 0.82 -4.41 -19.44
N GLN A 70 0.49 -5.00 -18.30
CA GLN A 70 -0.72 -4.67 -17.56
C GLN A 70 -0.43 -4.39 -16.08
N SER A 71 -1.25 -3.52 -15.47
CA SER A 71 -1.27 -3.30 -14.02
C SER A 71 -2.17 -4.35 -13.34
N GLY A 72 -1.95 -4.61 -12.05
CA GLY A 72 -2.74 -5.60 -11.31
C GLY A 72 -4.11 -5.07 -10.89
N ILE A 73 -4.14 -4.12 -9.96
CA ILE A 73 -5.39 -3.55 -9.44
C ILE A 73 -5.33 -2.03 -9.46
N ASN A 74 -6.37 -1.40 -10.03
CA ASN A 74 -6.59 0.04 -10.01
C ASN A 74 -7.71 0.37 -9.01
N ILE A 75 -7.41 1.22 -8.05
CA ILE A 75 -8.40 1.79 -7.14
C ILE A 75 -8.74 3.19 -7.66
N GLU A 76 -9.96 3.37 -8.13
CA GLU A 76 -10.43 4.59 -8.80
C GLU A 76 -11.45 5.37 -7.97
N VAL A 77 -11.50 5.09 -6.67
CA VAL A 77 -12.39 5.76 -5.73
C VAL A 77 -11.73 5.82 -4.35
N SER A 78 -12.10 6.81 -3.55
CA SER A 78 -11.65 6.90 -2.15
C SER A 78 -12.42 5.95 -1.24
N GLY A 79 -11.82 5.57 -0.09
CA GLY A 79 -12.50 4.73 0.91
C GLY A 79 -12.55 3.23 0.56
N VAL A 80 -11.60 2.75 -0.23
CA VAL A 80 -11.45 1.32 -0.53
C VAL A 80 -10.52 0.67 0.50
N THR A 81 -10.90 -0.49 1.01
CA THR A 81 -10.02 -1.43 1.72
C THR A 81 -9.78 -2.65 0.84
N LEU A 82 -8.52 -2.86 0.43
CA LEU A 82 -8.07 -4.04 -0.29
C LEU A 82 -7.21 -4.91 0.62
N ASP A 83 -7.73 -6.07 0.99
CA ASP A 83 -7.05 -7.09 1.79
C ASP A 83 -6.56 -8.21 0.87
N LEU A 84 -5.25 -8.34 0.74
CA LEU A 84 -4.67 -9.42 -0.06
C LEU A 84 -4.79 -10.79 0.62
N ASN A 85 -5.15 -10.83 1.93
CA ASN A 85 -5.47 -12.06 2.66
C ASN A 85 -4.40 -13.16 2.55
N GLY A 86 -3.14 -12.77 2.51
CA GLY A 86 -2.00 -13.67 2.37
C GLY A 86 -1.69 -14.10 0.93
N PHE A 87 -2.50 -13.70 -0.04
CA PHE A 87 -2.28 -14.01 -1.46
C PHE A 87 -1.31 -13.02 -2.13
N ASN A 88 -0.89 -13.38 -3.33
CA ASN A 88 0.10 -12.66 -4.12
C ASN A 88 -0.54 -12.00 -5.34
N ILE A 89 -0.04 -10.82 -5.69
CA ILE A 89 -0.23 -10.21 -7.01
C ILE A 89 1.14 -10.25 -7.69
N VAL A 90 1.24 -10.99 -8.79
CA VAL A 90 2.51 -11.28 -9.47
C VAL A 90 2.46 -10.81 -10.91
N GLY A 91 3.33 -9.89 -11.26
CA GLY A 91 3.64 -9.48 -12.63
C GLY A 91 4.84 -10.24 -13.21
N PRO A 92 5.23 -9.95 -14.45
CA PRO A 92 6.27 -10.71 -15.16
C PRO A 92 7.71 -10.26 -14.87
N ASN A 93 7.92 -9.10 -14.23
CA ASN A 93 9.26 -8.58 -13.98
C ASN A 93 9.99 -9.41 -12.92
N THR A 94 11.26 -9.65 -13.14
CA THR A 94 12.15 -10.33 -12.18
C THR A 94 13.40 -9.49 -11.95
N CYS A 95 13.85 -9.42 -10.72
CA CYS A 95 15.08 -8.72 -10.35
C CYS A 95 16.07 -9.70 -9.75
N SER A 96 17.35 -9.50 -10.05
CA SER A 96 18.47 -10.24 -9.46
C SER A 96 19.49 -9.27 -8.90
N ARG A 97 20.08 -9.63 -7.76
CA ARG A 97 21.11 -8.83 -7.10
C ARG A 97 22.47 -9.52 -7.22
N ASP A 98 23.46 -8.79 -7.65
CA ASP A 98 24.85 -9.24 -7.56
C ASP A 98 25.34 -9.14 -6.10
N ALA A 99 25.88 -10.23 -5.58
CA ALA A 99 26.28 -10.34 -4.18
C ALA A 99 27.48 -9.44 -3.81
N THR A 100 28.33 -9.10 -4.77
CA THR A 100 29.55 -8.32 -4.55
C THR A 100 29.32 -6.84 -4.79
N SER A 101 28.72 -6.49 -5.92
CA SER A 101 28.48 -5.12 -6.28
C SER A 101 27.20 -4.53 -5.67
N TYR A 102 26.27 -5.35 -5.19
CA TYR A 102 24.95 -4.98 -4.71
C TYR A 102 24.03 -4.41 -5.78
N VAL A 103 24.48 -4.38 -7.03
CA VAL A 103 23.66 -3.92 -8.15
C VAL A 103 22.47 -4.85 -8.33
N VAL A 104 21.29 -4.27 -8.43
CA VAL A 104 20.05 -5.00 -8.75
C VAL A 104 19.68 -4.70 -10.20
N THR A 105 19.50 -5.77 -10.97
CA THR A 105 19.07 -5.69 -12.37
C THR A 105 17.71 -6.31 -12.50
N CYS A 106 16.76 -5.59 -13.09
CA CYS A 106 15.41 -6.07 -13.35
C CYS A 106 15.18 -6.25 -14.86
N THR A 107 14.37 -7.23 -15.23
CA THR A 107 14.07 -7.56 -16.64
C THR A 107 13.26 -6.46 -17.33
N ASP A 108 12.45 -5.71 -16.58
CA ASP A 108 11.65 -4.59 -17.07
C ASP A 108 11.84 -3.36 -16.16
N ALA A 109 12.60 -2.41 -16.66
CA ALA A 109 12.93 -1.17 -15.93
C ALA A 109 12.08 0.04 -16.36
N ASN A 110 11.35 -0.03 -17.48
CA ASN A 110 10.79 1.16 -18.12
C ASN A 110 9.28 1.13 -18.34
N SER A 111 8.58 0.10 -17.92
CA SER A 111 7.13 0.06 -18.03
C SER A 111 6.46 0.79 -16.86
N TYR A 112 5.29 1.40 -17.12
CA TYR A 112 4.53 2.13 -16.11
C TYR A 112 3.49 1.26 -15.40
N TYR A 113 3.66 -0.07 -15.43
CA TYR A 113 2.69 -1.00 -14.86
C TYR A 113 2.89 -1.14 -13.35
N ARG A 114 1.77 -1.14 -12.64
CA ARG A 114 1.75 -1.14 -11.17
C ARG A 114 1.05 -2.39 -10.64
N GLY A 115 1.58 -2.91 -9.54
CA GLY A 115 0.90 -4.01 -8.86
C GLY A 115 -0.45 -3.57 -8.29
N VAL A 116 -0.44 -2.55 -7.44
CA VAL A 116 -1.64 -1.87 -6.95
C VAL A 116 -1.44 -0.37 -7.01
N GLN A 117 -2.43 0.34 -7.55
CA GLN A 117 -2.40 1.80 -7.56
C GLN A 117 -3.71 2.41 -7.07
N ALA A 118 -3.60 3.52 -6.32
CA ALA A 118 -4.72 4.38 -5.94
C ALA A 118 -4.43 5.87 -6.27
N GLY A 119 -3.37 6.16 -7.00
CA GLY A 119 -2.99 7.44 -7.58
C GLY A 119 -3.52 8.69 -6.86
N ASN A 120 -4.51 9.33 -7.43
CA ASN A 120 -5.13 10.55 -6.93
C ASN A 120 -6.24 10.30 -5.89
N TYR A 121 -6.62 9.06 -5.65
CA TYR A 121 -7.68 8.71 -4.70
C TYR A 121 -7.14 8.63 -3.28
N ARG A 122 -7.96 9.00 -2.32
CA ARG A 122 -7.57 9.19 -0.92
C ARG A 122 -8.12 8.09 -0.02
N SER A 123 -7.45 7.89 1.12
CA SER A 123 -7.94 7.05 2.20
C SER A 123 -8.21 5.60 1.78
N ALA A 124 -7.37 5.05 0.91
CA ALA A 124 -7.40 3.64 0.60
C ALA A 124 -6.52 2.86 1.57
N THR A 125 -6.94 1.64 1.91
CA THR A 125 -6.16 0.70 2.73
C THR A 125 -5.75 -0.49 1.87
N LEU A 126 -4.45 -0.82 1.89
CA LEU A 126 -3.88 -2.00 1.25
C LEU A 126 -3.11 -2.81 2.29
N ARG A 127 -3.42 -4.11 2.42
CA ARG A 127 -2.82 -4.92 3.48
C ARG A 127 -2.71 -6.42 3.19
N ASN A 128 -1.86 -7.07 3.99
CA ASN A 128 -1.81 -8.52 4.21
C ASN A 128 -1.49 -9.37 2.97
N GLY A 129 -0.32 -9.22 2.37
CA GLY A 129 0.06 -10.08 1.25
C GLY A 129 1.38 -9.70 0.58
N ARG A 130 1.55 -10.15 -0.66
CA ARG A 130 2.77 -9.91 -1.43
C ARG A 130 2.46 -9.32 -2.80
N ILE A 131 3.31 -8.40 -3.23
CA ILE A 131 3.25 -7.78 -4.55
C ILE A 131 4.63 -7.81 -5.20
N SER A 132 4.72 -8.40 -6.37
CA SER A 132 6.00 -8.56 -7.07
C SER A 132 5.85 -8.54 -8.58
N GLY A 133 6.94 -8.19 -9.28
CA GLY A 133 7.01 -8.33 -10.72
C GLY A 133 6.46 -7.17 -11.53
N PHE A 134 6.46 -5.95 -10.97
CA PHE A 134 5.95 -4.73 -11.63
C PHE A 134 7.04 -3.66 -11.79
N SER A 135 6.72 -2.62 -12.57
CA SER A 135 7.55 -1.42 -12.58
C SER A 135 7.44 -0.67 -11.24
N ILE A 136 6.23 -0.56 -10.69
CA ILE A 136 6.01 -0.06 -9.33
C ILE A 136 5.15 -1.10 -8.60
N GLY A 137 5.65 -1.63 -7.50
CA GLY A 137 4.87 -2.60 -6.73
C GLY A 137 3.57 -2.00 -6.19
N VAL A 138 3.69 -0.92 -5.43
CA VAL A 138 2.56 -0.21 -4.81
C VAL A 138 2.67 1.28 -5.04
N GLN A 139 1.58 1.92 -5.48
CA GLN A 139 1.47 3.37 -5.55
C GLN A 139 0.17 3.84 -4.90
N MET A 140 0.27 4.51 -3.75
CA MET A 140 -0.90 4.95 -3.00
C MET A 140 -0.86 6.45 -2.76
N GLY A 141 -2.03 7.07 -2.79
CA GLY A 141 -2.22 8.51 -2.59
C GLY A 141 -2.44 8.91 -1.13
N SER A 142 -2.81 10.17 -0.96
CA SER A 142 -2.95 10.85 0.35
C SER A 142 -3.90 10.13 1.31
N GLY A 143 -3.52 10.10 2.59
CA GLY A 143 -4.34 9.54 3.66
C GLY A 143 -4.52 8.02 3.59
N SER A 144 -3.76 7.35 2.73
CA SER A 144 -3.84 5.90 2.59
C SER A 144 -3.06 5.18 3.68
N LEU A 145 -3.45 3.94 3.94
CA LEU A 145 -2.76 3.00 4.81
C LEU A 145 -2.20 1.84 3.99
N ILE A 146 -0.91 1.57 4.14
CA ILE A 146 -0.22 0.42 3.55
C ILE A 146 0.37 -0.38 4.71
N GLU A 147 -0.06 -1.63 4.87
CA GLU A 147 0.40 -2.41 6.03
C GLU A 147 0.57 -3.91 5.77
N ASN A 148 1.49 -4.52 6.51
CA ASN A 148 1.69 -5.97 6.52
C ASN A 148 1.91 -6.54 5.11
N LEU A 149 2.80 -5.95 4.33
CA LEU A 149 3.08 -6.36 2.96
C LEU A 149 4.55 -6.79 2.79
N LEU A 150 4.75 -7.72 1.86
CA LEU A 150 6.02 -7.95 1.19
C LEU A 150 5.95 -7.39 -0.24
N VAL A 151 6.83 -6.45 -0.56
CA VAL A 151 6.92 -5.82 -1.88
C VAL A 151 8.32 -6.04 -2.44
N GLU A 152 8.44 -6.86 -3.49
CA GLU A 152 9.75 -7.27 -3.98
C GLU A 152 9.78 -7.56 -5.48
N ASN A 153 10.97 -7.62 -6.06
CA ASN A 153 11.16 -7.86 -7.49
C ASN A 153 10.42 -6.87 -8.38
N ASN A 154 10.23 -5.64 -7.92
CA ASN A 154 9.71 -4.56 -8.73
C ASN A 154 10.87 -3.62 -9.14
N TYR A 155 10.66 -2.78 -10.16
CA TYR A 155 11.66 -1.76 -10.43
C TYR A 155 11.67 -0.69 -9.32
N PHE A 156 10.50 -0.20 -8.89
CA PHE A 156 10.30 0.52 -7.62
C PHE A 156 9.46 -0.31 -6.66
N GLY A 157 9.78 -0.32 -5.39
CA GLY A 157 9.01 -1.02 -4.37
C GLY A 157 7.69 -0.32 -4.03
N VAL A 158 7.70 0.47 -2.98
CA VAL A 158 6.52 1.21 -2.47
C VAL A 158 6.66 2.69 -2.77
N SER A 159 5.69 3.25 -3.46
CA SER A 159 5.57 4.69 -3.68
C SER A 159 4.38 5.22 -2.86
N GLY A 160 4.69 5.88 -1.76
CA GLY A 160 3.73 6.58 -0.90
C GLY A 160 3.83 8.08 -1.12
N ILE A 161 3.02 8.61 -2.05
CA ILE A 161 3.04 10.03 -2.39
C ILE A 161 1.76 10.67 -1.85
N SER A 162 1.91 11.54 -0.86
CA SER A 162 0.81 12.37 -0.39
C SER A 162 0.74 13.68 -1.18
N VAL A 163 -0.44 14.03 -1.67
CA VAL A 163 -0.73 15.32 -2.29
C VAL A 163 -1.88 15.97 -1.52
N GLY A 164 -1.65 17.17 -0.99
CA GLY A 164 -2.70 17.92 -0.28
C GLY A 164 -2.82 17.67 1.22
N GLY A 165 -1.71 17.32 1.90
CA GLY A 165 -1.54 17.45 3.35
C GLY A 165 -1.98 16.27 4.23
N ALA A 166 -2.68 15.28 3.72
CA ALA A 166 -2.97 14.07 4.48
C ALA A 166 -1.86 13.04 4.23
N ARG A 167 -1.13 12.65 5.28
CA ARG A 167 0.01 11.75 5.18
C ARG A 167 -0.41 10.33 4.84
N THR A 168 0.36 9.66 3.96
CA THR A 168 0.29 8.22 3.78
C THR A 168 0.95 7.54 4.96
N LEU A 169 0.27 6.58 5.58
CA LEU A 169 0.82 5.76 6.66
C LEU A 169 1.28 4.41 6.11
N ILE A 170 2.54 4.07 6.36
CA ILE A 170 3.15 2.80 5.94
C ILE A 170 3.67 2.11 7.19
N ARG A 171 3.22 0.89 7.46
CA ARG A 171 3.68 0.15 8.65
C ARG A 171 3.82 -1.34 8.40
N ASN A 172 4.84 -1.93 9.04
CA ASN A 172 5.13 -3.36 8.93
C ASN A 172 5.25 -3.84 7.47
N VAL A 173 5.86 -3.03 6.62
CA VAL A 173 6.09 -3.35 5.21
C VAL A 173 7.55 -3.72 5.01
N ARG A 174 7.79 -4.85 4.33
CA ARG A 174 9.11 -5.24 3.84
C ARG A 174 9.21 -4.95 2.36
N SER A 175 10.11 -4.05 1.97
CA SER A 175 10.39 -3.71 0.58
C SER A 175 11.82 -4.11 0.24
N GLN A 176 11.98 -5.13 -0.61
CA GLN A 176 13.31 -5.71 -0.86
C GLN A 176 13.50 -6.12 -2.32
N LEU A 177 14.76 -6.23 -2.72
CA LEU A 177 15.15 -6.73 -4.05
C LEU A 177 14.39 -6.00 -5.17
N ASN A 178 14.23 -4.69 -5.03
CA ASN A 178 13.68 -3.83 -6.06
C ASN A 178 14.82 -3.14 -6.84
N GLY A 179 14.63 -2.89 -8.12
CA GLY A 179 15.66 -2.36 -9.02
C GLY A 179 16.15 -0.96 -8.64
N LEU A 180 15.30 -0.17 -8.02
CA LEU A 180 15.63 1.14 -7.46
C LEU A 180 15.29 1.20 -5.97
N ALA A 181 14.67 2.29 -5.50
CA ALA A 181 14.37 2.48 -4.09
C ALA A 181 13.33 1.47 -3.56
N GLY A 182 13.55 1.00 -2.33
CA GLY A 182 12.56 0.21 -1.60
C GLY A 182 11.32 1.03 -1.31
N PHE A 183 11.51 2.25 -0.79
CA PHE A 183 10.43 3.19 -0.52
C PHE A 183 10.76 4.54 -1.15
N TYR A 184 9.81 5.06 -1.91
CA TYR A 184 9.83 6.41 -2.46
C TYR A 184 8.70 7.22 -1.83
N LEU A 185 9.04 8.22 -1.00
CA LEU A 185 8.13 8.84 -0.04
C LEU A 185 8.00 10.35 -0.26
N ARG A 186 6.77 10.85 -0.13
CA ARG A 186 6.51 12.28 0.02
C ARG A 186 5.40 12.49 1.04
N ASP A 187 5.68 13.31 2.06
CA ASP A 187 4.74 13.59 3.15
C ASP A 187 4.19 12.31 3.80
N ALA A 188 5.02 11.29 4.00
CA ALA A 188 4.64 9.98 4.52
C ALA A 188 5.11 9.78 5.97
N LEU A 189 4.43 8.90 6.68
CA LEU A 189 4.88 8.32 7.95
C LEU A 189 5.13 6.83 7.74
N VAL A 190 6.37 6.40 7.98
CA VAL A 190 6.76 4.99 7.94
C VAL A 190 7.10 4.51 9.34
N GLN A 191 6.58 3.35 9.71
CA GLN A 191 6.84 2.75 11.01
C GLN A 191 7.02 1.23 10.91
N GLY A 192 7.99 0.68 11.64
CA GLY A 192 8.21 -0.77 11.77
C GLY A 192 8.48 -1.47 10.44
N SER A 193 9.05 -0.75 9.46
CA SER A 193 9.22 -1.26 8.10
C SER A 193 10.68 -1.56 7.78
N THR A 194 10.92 -2.41 6.80
CA THR A 194 12.29 -2.77 6.39
C THR A 194 12.49 -2.54 4.90
N ALA A 195 13.66 -1.99 4.55
CA ALA A 195 14.12 -1.81 3.19
C ALA A 195 15.44 -2.54 3.00
N GLY A 196 15.46 -3.62 2.22
CA GLY A 196 16.63 -4.47 2.09
C GLY A 196 16.99 -4.82 0.65
N ASP A 197 18.29 -4.89 0.37
CA ASP A 197 18.79 -5.41 -0.91
C ASP A 197 18.21 -4.71 -2.15
N ASN A 198 17.88 -3.42 -2.06
CA ASN A 198 17.38 -2.66 -3.19
C ASN A 198 18.54 -2.06 -4.02
N GLY A 199 18.29 -1.84 -5.30
CA GLY A 199 19.28 -1.35 -6.26
C GLY A 199 19.64 0.13 -6.10
N ASP A 200 18.94 0.87 -5.25
CA ASP A 200 19.23 2.24 -4.87
C ASP A 200 18.95 2.43 -3.38
N ALA A 201 18.36 3.53 -2.95
CA ALA A 201 18.08 3.81 -1.54
C ALA A 201 17.11 2.79 -0.92
N GLY A 202 17.31 2.48 0.35
CA GLY A 202 16.30 1.76 1.13
C GLY A 202 15.04 2.60 1.27
N PHE A 203 15.19 3.79 1.87
CA PHE A 203 14.16 4.81 1.98
C PHE A 203 14.66 6.10 1.34
N PHE A 204 13.94 6.53 0.31
CA PHE A 204 14.13 7.85 -0.29
C PHE A 204 12.92 8.71 0.02
N GLY A 205 13.12 9.89 0.63
CA GLY A 205 11.97 10.66 1.11
C GLY A 205 12.11 12.17 1.00
N THR A 206 10.93 12.82 1.00
CA THR A 206 10.80 14.28 1.18
C THR A 206 9.70 14.54 2.20
N ASN A 207 9.96 15.43 3.19
CA ASN A 207 9.02 15.81 4.26
C ASN A 207 8.39 14.60 4.98
N SER A 208 9.15 13.54 5.16
CA SER A 208 8.65 12.28 5.69
C SER A 208 9.24 11.95 7.05
N VAL A 209 8.57 11.06 7.78
CA VAL A 209 9.00 10.57 9.09
C VAL A 209 9.20 9.07 9.01
N ILE A 210 10.35 8.57 9.48
CA ILE A 210 10.71 7.15 9.50
C ILE A 210 11.04 6.75 10.93
N LEU A 211 10.25 5.85 11.49
CA LEU A 211 10.38 5.39 12.87
C LEU A 211 10.49 3.88 12.94
N ASP A 212 11.25 3.39 13.93
CA ASP A 212 11.32 1.97 14.29
C ASP A 212 11.58 1.05 13.05
N SER A 213 12.39 1.55 12.09
CA SER A 213 12.55 0.94 10.78
C SER A 213 13.99 0.55 10.51
N ALA A 214 14.23 -0.34 9.55
CA ALA A 214 15.57 -0.78 9.19
C ALA A 214 15.85 -0.69 7.70
N ALA A 215 17.09 -0.26 7.34
CA ALA A 215 17.60 -0.26 5.98
C ALA A 215 18.93 -1.00 5.93
N SER A 216 19.04 -2.04 5.11
CA SER A 216 20.30 -2.80 5.00
C SER A 216 20.50 -3.42 3.62
N GLY A 217 21.78 -3.59 3.24
CA GLY A 217 22.14 -4.27 2.00
C GLY A 217 21.77 -3.51 0.71
N ASN A 218 21.35 -2.25 0.80
CA ASN A 218 20.98 -1.48 -0.37
C ASN A 218 22.21 -1.00 -1.13
N HIS A 219 22.13 -0.93 -2.48
CA HIS A 219 23.23 -0.43 -3.29
C HIS A 219 23.41 1.09 -3.12
N GLY A 220 22.34 1.84 -2.98
CA GLY A 220 22.39 3.26 -2.61
C GLY A 220 22.50 3.43 -1.10
N ARG A 221 21.95 4.52 -0.58
CA ARG A 221 21.92 4.80 0.85
C ARG A 221 20.80 4.02 1.56
N GLY A 222 21.01 3.79 2.83
CA GLY A 222 19.94 3.18 3.65
C GLY A 222 18.74 4.11 3.77
N ILE A 223 18.97 5.35 4.21
CA ILE A 223 17.93 6.37 4.33
C ILE A 223 18.47 7.69 3.79
N GLU A 224 17.78 8.28 2.83
CA GLU A 224 18.13 9.59 2.29
C GLU A 224 16.90 10.43 1.93
N GLY A 225 17.12 11.74 1.84
CA GLY A 225 16.07 12.64 1.40
C GLY A 225 16.16 14.03 2.02
N VAL A 226 15.21 14.89 1.65
CA VAL A 226 15.12 16.27 2.13
C VAL A 226 14.04 16.37 3.20
N SER A 227 14.38 16.95 4.35
CA SER A 227 13.44 17.11 5.47
C SER A 227 12.85 15.77 5.95
N VAL A 228 13.66 14.73 6.01
CA VAL A 228 13.27 13.42 6.54
C VAL A 228 13.65 13.37 8.02
N ALA A 229 12.66 13.09 8.88
CA ALA A 229 12.91 12.87 10.31
C ALA A 229 13.04 11.37 10.58
N VAL A 230 14.12 10.95 11.26
CA VAL A 230 14.42 9.54 11.52
C VAL A 230 14.56 9.32 13.02
N GLY A 231 13.84 8.35 13.56
CA GLY A 231 13.90 7.98 14.98
C GLY A 231 13.87 6.47 15.22
N ARG A 232 14.66 6.00 16.19
CA ARG A 232 14.78 4.59 16.61
C ARG A 232 14.92 3.61 15.45
N SER A 233 15.69 4.01 14.43
CA SER A 233 15.84 3.25 13.18
C SER A 233 17.28 2.80 12.99
N VAL A 234 17.46 1.68 12.30
CA VAL A 234 18.76 1.09 11.99
C VAL A 234 19.06 1.27 10.51
N SER A 235 20.24 1.77 10.19
CA SER A 235 20.75 1.81 8.83
C SER A 235 22.18 1.28 8.81
N GLN A 236 22.39 0.14 8.15
CA GLN A 236 23.68 -0.55 8.15
C GLN A 236 23.93 -1.27 6.82
N ASP A 237 25.19 -1.54 6.52
CA ASP A 237 25.60 -2.36 5.39
C ASP A 237 25.04 -1.88 4.04
N ASN A 238 24.79 -0.58 3.89
CA ASN A 238 24.38 0.03 2.64
C ASN A 238 25.59 0.60 1.91
N LYS A 239 25.75 0.29 0.62
CA LYS A 239 26.95 0.61 -0.14
C LYS A 239 27.13 2.13 -0.37
N GLY A 240 26.06 2.86 -0.57
CA GLY A 240 26.07 4.31 -0.72
C GLY A 240 26.17 5.08 0.61
N GLY A 241 26.28 4.40 1.75
CA GLY A 241 26.24 4.97 3.11
C GLY A 241 24.88 4.78 3.79
N ASN A 242 24.74 5.27 5.01
CA ASN A 242 23.57 4.89 5.80
C ASN A 242 22.48 5.96 5.85
N ILE A 243 22.71 7.10 6.49
CA ILE A 243 21.71 8.17 6.62
C ILE A 243 22.27 9.48 6.10
N LEU A 244 21.56 10.14 5.20
CA LEU A 244 21.92 11.44 4.65
C LEU A 244 20.75 12.43 4.73
N GLN A 245 21.03 13.68 5.06
CA GLN A 245 20.11 14.82 5.04
C GLN A 245 18.82 14.61 5.85
N SER A 246 18.93 13.93 7.01
CA SER A 246 17.83 13.66 7.88
C SER A 246 17.89 14.48 9.18
N ILE A 247 16.72 14.70 9.78
CA ILE A 247 16.58 15.23 11.14
C ILE A 247 16.56 14.03 12.09
N SER A 248 17.54 13.93 12.99
CA SER A 248 17.55 12.85 13.98
C SER A 248 16.56 13.11 15.09
N LEU A 249 15.67 12.17 15.34
CA LEU A 249 14.76 12.16 16.49
C LEU A 249 15.30 11.30 17.65
N GLY A 250 16.56 10.86 17.55
CA GLY A 250 17.24 10.04 18.55
C GLY A 250 17.02 8.53 18.40
N GLY A 251 17.85 7.75 19.09
CA GLY A 251 17.78 6.29 19.11
C GLY A 251 18.16 5.60 17.80
N ASN A 252 18.81 6.30 16.87
CA ASN A 252 19.21 5.74 15.58
C ASN A 252 20.54 5.01 15.70
N LEU A 253 20.65 3.84 15.07
CA LEU A 253 21.91 3.14 14.83
C LEU A 253 22.34 3.40 13.39
N ASN A 254 23.45 4.08 13.23
CA ASN A 254 24.05 4.40 11.95
C ASN A 254 25.39 3.64 11.87
N GLY A 255 25.30 2.35 11.54
CA GLY A 255 26.44 1.46 11.50
C GLY A 255 26.96 1.31 10.09
N ASN A 256 28.20 1.75 9.83
CA ASN A 256 29.01 1.26 8.71
C ASN A 256 29.89 0.14 9.26
N VAL A 257 29.76 -1.05 8.71
CA VAL A 257 30.89 -1.97 8.68
C VAL A 257 31.68 -1.55 7.43
N PRO A 258 32.90 -0.99 7.57
CA PRO A 258 33.75 -0.77 6.40
C PRO A 258 34.11 -2.14 5.86
N TYR A 259 33.87 -2.37 4.57
CA TYR A 259 34.45 -3.48 3.82
C TYR A 259 35.86 -3.13 3.42
#